data_7fd36a080264d2968462eaa3941b8fe9
#
_entry.id   7fd36a080264d2968462eaa3941b8fe9
#
_cell.length_a   1.000
_cell.length_b   1.000
_cell.length_c   1.000
_cell.angle_alpha   90.00
_cell.angle_beta   90.00
_cell.angle_gamma   90.00
#
_symmetry.space_group_name_H-M   'P 1'
#
loop_
_entity.id
_entity.type
_entity.pdbx_description
1 polymer ?
#
loop_
_entity_poly.entity_id
_entity_poly.type
_entity_poly.pdbx_seq_one_letter_code
_entity_poly.pdbx_strand_id
1 'polypeptide(L)'
;KKLLSLPPNLVGSFHEIANADPADWFCTSDPIGARLGSGGGTTWLLEACRRDDDTAGTLSTGEWLAREKRILLHAGGQSRRLPGYAPSGKILTPIPVFRWARGQKLSQNLLSLQLPLYEEIMRKAPDSLHTLIASGDVYLRNSEPLQEIPEADVVCYGLWVDPALATRHGVFVSDRKSPDQLDFMLQKPPLDELGRLAGTHLFLMDIGVWLLSDRAVELLMKHSYESDGKQMKEYDLYSEFGLALGRHPRITDEELNALLSLIHISEPT
;
A
#
# COMPACT_ATOMS: atom_id res chain seq x y z
N LYS A 1 -2.27 -1.16 -14.65
CA LYS A 1 -0.87 -0.71 -14.74
C LYS A 1 -0.12 -1.02 -13.45
N LYS A 2 1.18 -1.30 -13.52
CA LYS A 2 2.03 -1.59 -12.36
C LYS A 2 2.97 -0.41 -12.12
N LEU A 3 2.98 0.11 -10.91
CA LEU A 3 3.77 1.27 -10.51
C LEU A 3 4.79 0.84 -9.46
N LEU A 4 6.05 1.21 -9.66
CA LEU A 4 7.13 0.75 -8.81
C LEU A 4 8.02 1.91 -8.35
N SER A 5 8.10 2.10 -7.03
CA SER A 5 9.10 2.98 -6.42
C SER A 5 10.41 2.22 -6.23
N LEU A 6 11.49 2.68 -6.86
CA LEU A 6 12.79 2.03 -6.87
C LEU A 6 13.90 2.99 -6.37
N PRO A 7 15.04 2.46 -5.95
CA PRO A 7 16.25 3.25 -5.82
C PRO A 7 16.60 3.97 -7.13
N PRO A 8 17.10 5.21 -7.10
CA PRO A 8 17.33 6.03 -8.31
C PRO A 8 18.19 5.36 -9.38
N ASN A 9 19.19 4.57 -8.96
CA ASN A 9 20.09 3.86 -9.86
C ASN A 9 19.44 2.71 -10.65
N LEU A 10 18.24 2.29 -10.28
CA LEU A 10 17.54 1.18 -10.93
C LEU A 10 16.41 1.63 -11.87
N VAL A 11 15.90 2.84 -11.70
CA VAL A 11 14.75 3.34 -12.48
C VAL A 11 15.00 3.22 -13.98
N GLY A 12 16.16 3.68 -14.45
CA GLY A 12 16.48 3.66 -15.89
C GLY A 12 16.72 2.27 -16.48
N SER A 13 17.08 1.29 -15.65
CA SER A 13 17.43 -0.08 -16.11
C SER A 13 16.35 -1.10 -15.82
N PHE A 14 15.28 -0.72 -15.10
CA PHE A 14 14.28 -1.68 -14.60
C PHE A 14 13.65 -2.49 -15.71
N HIS A 15 13.21 -1.85 -16.79
CA HIS A 15 12.53 -2.51 -17.91
C HIS A 15 13.38 -3.61 -18.55
N GLU A 16 14.68 -3.36 -18.67
CA GLU A 16 15.64 -4.34 -19.19
C GLU A 16 15.89 -5.47 -18.19
N ILE A 17 16.19 -5.13 -16.93
CA ILE A 17 16.52 -6.10 -15.87
C ILE A 17 15.35 -7.05 -15.58
N ALA A 18 14.13 -6.51 -15.52
CA ALA A 18 12.94 -7.27 -15.20
C ALA A 18 12.24 -7.85 -16.43
N ASN A 19 12.70 -7.55 -17.64
CA ASN A 19 12.01 -7.83 -18.91
C ASN A 19 10.55 -7.34 -18.85
N ALA A 20 10.35 -6.11 -18.39
CA ALA A 20 9.06 -5.51 -18.12
C ALA A 20 8.64 -4.61 -19.30
N ASP A 21 7.40 -4.77 -19.76
CA ASP A 21 6.87 -3.93 -20.82
C ASP A 21 6.62 -2.50 -20.31
N PRO A 22 7.22 -1.46 -20.93
CA PRO A 22 6.97 -0.07 -20.56
C PRO A 22 5.49 0.37 -20.63
N ALA A 23 4.67 -0.30 -21.43
CA ALA A 23 3.24 -0.02 -21.50
C ALA A 23 2.51 -0.43 -20.20
N ASP A 24 2.95 -1.52 -19.58
CA ASP A 24 2.37 -2.06 -18.34
C ASP A 24 2.99 -1.52 -17.07
N TRP A 25 4.23 -1.03 -17.15
CA TRP A 25 5.04 -0.64 -16.00
C TRP A 25 5.43 0.82 -16.03
N PHE A 26 5.30 1.48 -14.89
CA PHE A 26 5.88 2.80 -14.63
C PHE A 26 6.78 2.73 -13.39
N CYS A 27 7.97 3.31 -13.48
CA CYS A 27 8.94 3.31 -12.38
C CYS A 27 9.43 4.73 -12.09
N THR A 28 9.55 5.06 -10.82
CA THR A 28 10.21 6.29 -10.37
C THR A 28 10.92 6.06 -9.04
N SER A 29 11.71 7.03 -8.63
CA SER A 29 12.33 7.10 -7.30
C SER A 29 11.79 8.30 -6.54
N ASP A 30 11.87 8.25 -5.21
CA ASP A 30 11.61 9.44 -4.41
C ASP A 30 12.58 10.56 -4.80
N PRO A 31 12.17 11.83 -4.65
CA PRO A 31 13.04 12.96 -4.89
C PRO A 31 14.29 12.91 -4.01
N ILE A 32 15.43 13.27 -4.57
CA ILE A 32 16.72 13.22 -3.86
C ILE A 32 16.66 14.13 -2.63
N GLY A 33 16.97 13.56 -1.47
CA GLY A 33 17.00 14.28 -0.19
C GLY A 33 15.64 14.47 0.48
N ALA A 34 14.55 14.12 -0.19
CA ALA A 34 13.22 14.19 0.42
C ALA A 34 12.94 12.93 1.27
N ARG A 35 12.23 13.14 2.38
CA ARG A 35 11.60 12.06 3.16
C ARG A 35 10.10 12.22 3.02
N LEU A 36 9.52 11.40 2.16
CA LEU A 36 8.08 11.51 1.88
C LEU A 36 7.21 10.62 2.78
N GLY A 37 7.80 9.61 3.43
CA GLY A 37 7.02 8.57 4.11
C GLY A 37 6.33 7.64 3.09
N SER A 38 5.63 6.63 3.59
CA SER A 38 4.95 5.64 2.72
C SER A 38 3.74 6.22 1.99
N GLY A 39 2.98 7.10 2.62
CA GLY A 39 1.85 7.80 2.01
C GLY A 39 2.29 8.88 1.01
N GLY A 40 3.26 9.71 1.37
CA GLY A 40 3.82 10.70 0.47
C GLY A 40 4.54 10.08 -0.73
N GLY A 41 5.27 8.97 -0.53
CA GLY A 41 5.87 8.20 -1.62
C GLY A 41 4.83 7.57 -2.56
N THR A 42 3.69 7.12 -2.02
CA THR A 42 2.53 6.69 -2.84
C THR A 42 2.02 7.85 -3.71
N THR A 43 1.81 9.00 -3.11
CA THR A 43 1.34 10.21 -3.82
C THR A 43 2.32 10.63 -4.91
N TRP A 44 3.61 10.67 -4.60
CA TRP A 44 4.65 11.00 -5.57
C TRP A 44 4.64 10.06 -6.78
N LEU A 45 4.56 8.74 -6.53
CA LEU A 45 4.54 7.73 -7.57
C LEU A 45 3.31 7.85 -8.47
N LEU A 46 2.12 8.07 -7.88
CA LEU A 46 0.88 8.27 -8.61
C LEU A 46 0.93 9.54 -9.48
N GLU A 47 1.37 10.66 -8.93
CA GLU A 47 1.47 11.91 -9.69
C GLU A 47 2.51 11.86 -10.79
N ALA A 48 3.65 11.20 -10.55
CA ALA A 48 4.65 11.01 -11.59
C ALA A 48 4.09 10.18 -12.74
N CYS A 49 3.36 9.09 -12.45
CA CYS A 49 2.70 8.27 -13.44
C CYS A 49 1.60 9.04 -14.18
N ARG A 50 0.77 9.82 -13.47
CA ARG A 50 -0.28 10.64 -14.10
C ARG A 50 0.29 11.64 -15.08
N ARG A 51 1.40 12.31 -14.73
CA ARG A 51 2.10 13.25 -15.63
C ARG A 51 2.67 12.59 -16.88
N ASP A 52 3.10 11.33 -16.75
CA ASP A 52 3.57 10.52 -17.88
C ASP A 52 2.42 10.10 -18.81
N ASP A 53 1.30 9.66 -18.20
CA ASP A 53 0.10 9.22 -18.95
C ASP A 53 -0.68 10.39 -19.59
N ASP A 54 -0.69 11.57 -18.97
CA ASP A 54 -1.42 12.77 -19.40
C ASP A 54 -0.49 13.98 -19.52
N THR A 55 0.37 13.92 -20.53
CA THR A 55 1.33 15.01 -20.83
C THR A 55 0.67 16.34 -21.16
N ALA A 56 -0.58 16.33 -21.60
CA ALA A 56 -1.36 17.54 -21.88
C ALA A 56 -2.00 18.15 -20.62
N GLY A 57 -2.04 17.40 -19.50
CA GLY A 57 -2.62 17.85 -18.24
C GLY A 57 -4.13 18.10 -18.30
N THR A 58 -4.83 17.29 -19.11
CA THR A 58 -6.27 17.45 -19.39
C THR A 58 -7.16 16.75 -18.40
N LEU A 59 -6.61 15.77 -17.65
CA LEU A 59 -7.37 14.93 -16.73
C LEU A 59 -7.24 15.42 -15.30
N SER A 60 -8.36 15.48 -14.60
CA SER A 60 -8.34 15.54 -13.13
C SER A 60 -7.75 14.24 -12.56
N THR A 61 -7.34 14.29 -11.29
CA THR A 61 -6.82 13.09 -10.60
C THR A 61 -7.85 11.97 -10.56
N GLY A 62 -9.12 12.28 -10.23
CA GLY A 62 -10.19 11.28 -10.20
C GLY A 62 -10.47 10.64 -11.55
N GLU A 63 -10.53 11.45 -12.63
CA GLU A 63 -10.72 10.92 -13.99
C GLU A 63 -9.57 10.01 -14.43
N TRP A 64 -8.33 10.34 -14.03
CA TRP A 64 -7.18 9.48 -14.33
C TRP A 64 -7.21 8.19 -13.48
N LEU A 65 -7.55 8.28 -12.18
CA LEU A 65 -7.66 7.12 -11.30
C LEU A 65 -8.70 6.12 -11.82
N ALA A 66 -9.86 6.59 -12.25
CA ALA A 66 -10.97 5.75 -12.73
C ALA A 66 -10.70 5.03 -14.06
N ARG A 67 -9.61 5.34 -14.78
CA ARG A 67 -9.35 4.74 -16.11
C ARG A 67 -8.91 3.29 -16.07
N GLU A 68 -8.16 2.90 -15.04
CA GLU A 68 -7.59 1.56 -14.96
C GLU A 68 -7.22 1.16 -13.52
N LYS A 69 -7.17 -0.14 -13.27
CA LYS A 69 -6.67 -0.70 -12.01
C LYS A 69 -5.14 -0.64 -11.95
N ARG A 70 -4.59 -0.33 -10.76
CA ARG A 70 -3.15 -0.14 -10.54
C ARG A 70 -2.64 -0.98 -9.37
N ILE A 71 -1.44 -1.50 -9.53
CA ILE A 71 -0.69 -2.17 -8.45
C ILE A 71 0.54 -1.31 -8.14
N LEU A 72 0.61 -0.74 -6.95
CA LEU A 72 1.75 0.03 -6.47
C LEU A 72 2.62 -0.81 -5.56
N LEU A 73 3.91 -0.85 -5.85
CA LEU A 73 4.90 -1.60 -5.09
C LEU A 73 5.99 -0.66 -4.56
N HIS A 74 6.09 -0.58 -3.24
CA HIS A 74 7.14 0.20 -2.58
C HIS A 74 8.40 -0.64 -2.40
N ALA A 75 9.35 -0.47 -3.31
CA ALA A 75 10.64 -1.18 -3.30
C ALA A 75 11.85 -0.26 -3.09
N GLY A 76 11.61 1.03 -2.92
CA GLY A 76 12.59 2.01 -2.47
C GLY A 76 12.95 1.86 -0.99
N GLY A 77 13.70 2.80 -0.48
CA GLY A 77 14.08 2.88 0.93
C GLY A 77 15.50 2.43 1.21
N GLN A 78 15.96 2.70 2.44
CA GLN A 78 17.40 2.62 2.80
C GLN A 78 17.92 1.21 3.03
N SER A 79 17.07 0.17 2.96
CA SER A 79 17.45 -1.24 3.17
C SER A 79 18.38 -1.49 4.38
N ARG A 80 18.16 -0.77 5.50
CA ARG A 80 19.07 -0.77 6.67
C ARG A 80 19.39 -2.14 7.22
N ARG A 81 18.45 -3.11 7.10
CA ARG A 81 18.61 -4.48 7.60
C ARG A 81 19.40 -5.37 6.65
N LEU A 82 19.45 -5.04 5.37
CA LEU A 82 20.13 -5.78 4.31
C LEU A 82 20.86 -4.82 3.38
N PRO A 83 21.92 -4.13 3.85
CA PRO A 83 22.57 -3.07 3.08
C PRO A 83 23.20 -3.57 1.78
N GLY A 84 23.64 -4.83 1.72
CA GLY A 84 24.17 -5.45 0.51
C GLY A 84 23.18 -5.55 -0.65
N TYR A 85 21.87 -5.51 -0.37
CA TYR A 85 20.81 -5.54 -1.39
C TYR A 85 20.20 -4.16 -1.68
N ALA A 86 20.62 -3.13 -0.97
CA ALA A 86 20.12 -1.77 -1.19
C ALA A 86 20.30 -1.30 -2.65
N PRO A 87 21.46 -1.50 -3.29
CA PRO A 87 21.67 -1.07 -4.67
C PRO A 87 20.84 -1.82 -5.71
N SER A 88 20.48 -3.09 -5.44
CA SER A 88 19.68 -3.93 -6.35
C SER A 88 18.18 -3.81 -6.12
N GLY A 89 17.76 -3.00 -5.13
CA GLY A 89 16.37 -2.92 -4.69
C GLY A 89 15.90 -4.26 -4.09
N LYS A 90 15.23 -4.22 -2.96
CA LYS A 90 14.78 -5.45 -2.25
C LYS A 90 13.91 -6.35 -3.12
N ILE A 91 13.06 -5.76 -3.95
CA ILE A 91 12.08 -6.48 -4.75
C ILE A 91 12.71 -7.31 -5.87
N LEU A 92 13.90 -6.93 -6.33
CA LEU A 92 14.66 -7.68 -7.33
C LEU A 92 15.64 -8.69 -6.71
N THR A 93 15.60 -8.88 -5.39
CA THR A 93 16.42 -9.89 -4.71
C THR A 93 16.12 -11.27 -5.27
N PRO A 94 17.14 -12.00 -5.77
CA PRO A 94 16.96 -13.36 -6.25
C PRO A 94 16.49 -14.28 -5.11
N ILE A 95 15.44 -15.02 -5.37
CA ILE A 95 14.92 -16.02 -4.43
C ILE A 95 15.16 -17.40 -5.04
N PRO A 96 16.20 -18.13 -4.63
CA PRO A 96 16.48 -19.44 -5.16
C PRO A 96 15.41 -20.42 -4.64
N VAL A 97 14.53 -20.85 -5.50
CA VAL A 97 13.51 -21.86 -5.19
C VAL A 97 13.80 -23.11 -6.02
N PHE A 98 14.29 -24.15 -5.37
CA PHE A 98 14.64 -25.42 -6.03
C PHE A 98 13.39 -26.30 -6.23
N ARG A 99 12.50 -25.90 -7.11
CA ARG A 99 11.33 -26.70 -7.48
C ARG A 99 11.18 -26.82 -8.99
N TRP A 100 12.19 -27.36 -9.65
CA TRP A 100 12.22 -27.59 -11.10
C TRP A 100 10.93 -28.24 -11.67
N ALA A 101 10.32 -29.15 -10.89
CA ALA A 101 9.10 -29.84 -11.28
C ALA A 101 7.87 -28.90 -11.44
N ARG A 102 7.96 -27.65 -11.03
CA ARG A 102 6.88 -26.65 -11.14
C ARG A 102 7.18 -25.52 -12.10
N GLY A 103 8.15 -25.68 -12.99
CA GLY A 103 8.48 -24.68 -14.01
C GLY A 103 9.12 -23.39 -13.47
N GLN A 104 9.75 -23.45 -12.30
CA GLN A 104 10.42 -22.27 -11.72
C GLN A 104 11.65 -21.88 -12.54
N LYS A 105 11.83 -20.57 -12.72
CA LYS A 105 12.94 -20.01 -13.48
C LYS A 105 14.14 -19.73 -12.56
N LEU A 106 15.37 -19.88 -13.08
CA LEU A 106 16.60 -19.51 -12.37
C LEU A 106 16.67 -18.02 -12.02
N SER A 107 16.04 -17.19 -12.84
CA SER A 107 15.97 -15.73 -12.68
C SER A 107 14.85 -15.26 -11.76
N GLN A 108 14.25 -16.15 -10.96
CA GLN A 108 13.18 -15.81 -10.06
C GLN A 108 13.66 -14.86 -8.96
N ASN A 109 12.93 -13.77 -8.79
CA ASN A 109 13.17 -12.76 -7.76
C ASN A 109 11.89 -12.51 -6.94
N LEU A 110 11.98 -11.69 -5.93
CA LEU A 110 10.84 -11.42 -5.05
C LEU A 110 9.66 -10.79 -5.81
N LEU A 111 9.90 -9.92 -6.79
CA LEU A 111 8.86 -9.34 -7.64
C LEU A 111 8.06 -10.41 -8.39
N SER A 112 8.76 -11.32 -9.06
CA SER A 112 8.12 -12.39 -9.84
C SER A 112 7.34 -13.39 -8.98
N LEU A 113 7.64 -13.47 -7.68
CA LEU A 113 6.92 -14.30 -6.72
C LEU A 113 5.69 -13.60 -6.15
N GLN A 114 5.74 -12.29 -5.92
CA GLN A 114 4.64 -11.51 -5.33
C GLN A 114 3.56 -11.18 -6.36
N LEU A 115 3.98 -10.77 -7.54
CA LEU A 115 3.11 -10.16 -8.54
C LEU A 115 1.88 -11.00 -8.92
N PRO A 116 1.96 -12.33 -9.12
CA PRO A 116 0.78 -13.13 -9.49
C PRO A 116 -0.36 -13.07 -8.48
N LEU A 117 -0.04 -12.99 -7.18
CA LEU A 117 -1.05 -12.84 -6.12
C LEU A 117 -1.73 -11.48 -6.20
N TYR A 118 -0.96 -10.40 -6.39
CA TYR A 118 -1.50 -9.05 -6.48
C TYR A 118 -2.35 -8.85 -7.74
N GLU A 119 -1.94 -9.44 -8.86
CA GLU A 119 -2.74 -9.44 -10.09
C GLU A 119 -4.05 -10.22 -9.91
N GLU A 120 -4.03 -11.34 -9.18
CA GLU A 120 -5.25 -12.09 -8.86
C GLU A 120 -6.18 -11.29 -7.94
N ILE A 121 -5.65 -10.64 -6.91
CA ILE A 121 -6.41 -9.76 -6.02
C ILE A 121 -7.09 -8.66 -6.84
N MET A 122 -6.34 -7.95 -7.68
CA MET A 122 -6.88 -6.85 -8.49
C MET A 122 -7.91 -7.31 -9.53
N ARG A 123 -7.75 -8.50 -10.08
CA ARG A 123 -8.73 -9.09 -10.99
C ARG A 123 -10.06 -9.42 -10.29
N LYS A 124 -10.02 -9.80 -9.00
CA LYS A 124 -11.20 -10.11 -8.19
C LYS A 124 -11.77 -8.89 -7.47
N ALA A 125 -10.99 -7.81 -7.35
CA ALA A 125 -11.42 -6.59 -6.68
C ALA A 125 -12.66 -5.99 -7.37
N PRO A 126 -13.63 -5.47 -6.61
CA PRO A 126 -14.73 -4.67 -7.14
C PRO A 126 -14.24 -3.52 -8.02
N ASP A 127 -15.09 -3.04 -8.91
CA ASP A 127 -14.76 -1.91 -9.80
C ASP A 127 -14.65 -0.56 -9.06
N SER A 128 -15.05 -0.51 -7.80
CA SER A 128 -14.82 0.63 -6.91
C SER A 128 -13.37 0.70 -6.37
N LEU A 129 -12.60 -0.40 -6.45
CA LEU A 129 -11.25 -0.50 -5.90
C LEU A 129 -10.21 -0.56 -7.03
N HIS A 130 -9.68 0.59 -7.42
CA HIS A 130 -8.73 0.69 -8.53
C HIS A 130 -7.28 0.60 -8.13
N THR A 131 -6.93 0.80 -6.85
CA THR A 131 -5.54 0.91 -6.42
C THR A 131 -5.20 -0.13 -5.37
N LEU A 132 -4.22 -1.01 -5.66
CA LEU A 132 -3.57 -1.86 -4.68
C LEU A 132 -2.22 -1.27 -4.31
N ILE A 133 -1.95 -1.13 -3.02
CA ILE A 133 -0.63 -0.75 -2.48
C ILE A 133 -0.04 -1.96 -1.77
N ALA A 134 1.21 -2.30 -2.07
CA ALA A 134 1.91 -3.38 -1.39
C ALA A 134 3.36 -3.03 -1.08
N SER A 135 3.86 -3.60 0.02
CA SER A 135 5.28 -3.54 0.37
C SER A 135 6.11 -4.47 -0.52
N GLY A 136 7.20 -3.95 -1.07
CA GLY A 136 8.09 -4.69 -1.97
C GLY A 136 8.97 -5.72 -1.28
N ASP A 137 9.02 -5.76 0.06
CA ASP A 137 9.86 -6.67 0.84
C ASP A 137 9.08 -7.76 1.58
N VAL A 138 7.82 -7.96 1.23
CA VAL A 138 6.94 -8.99 1.80
C VAL A 138 6.72 -10.10 0.76
N TYR A 139 6.86 -11.34 1.17
CA TYR A 139 6.45 -12.50 0.37
C TYR A 139 5.25 -13.17 1.02
N LEU A 140 4.13 -13.16 0.31
CA LEU A 140 2.90 -13.79 0.73
C LEU A 140 2.69 -15.09 -0.04
N ARG A 141 2.39 -16.15 0.68
CA ARG A 141 1.98 -17.42 0.10
C ARG A 141 0.54 -17.70 0.52
N ASN A 142 -0.32 -17.79 -0.45
CA ASN A 142 -1.69 -18.24 -0.26
C ASN A 142 -1.84 -19.69 -0.75
N SER A 143 -2.44 -20.56 0.06
CA SER A 143 -2.75 -21.95 -0.29
C SER A 143 -4.23 -22.15 -0.60
N GLU A 144 -5.06 -21.23 -0.15
CA GLU A 144 -6.51 -21.27 -0.34
C GLU A 144 -6.96 -20.24 -1.40
N PRO A 145 -8.08 -20.47 -2.08
CA PRO A 145 -8.64 -19.49 -2.99
C PRO A 145 -8.93 -18.17 -2.27
N LEU A 146 -8.65 -17.05 -2.94
CA LEU A 146 -9.02 -15.74 -2.41
C LEU A 146 -10.54 -15.67 -2.22
N GLN A 147 -10.95 -15.24 -1.05
CA GLN A 147 -12.34 -14.96 -0.73
C GLN A 147 -12.86 -13.77 -1.55
N GLU A 148 -14.18 -13.56 -1.52
CA GLU A 148 -14.81 -12.38 -2.09
C GLU A 148 -14.27 -11.11 -1.41
N ILE A 149 -13.94 -10.11 -2.22
CA ILE A 149 -13.44 -8.83 -1.72
C ILE A 149 -14.64 -7.90 -1.54
N PRO A 150 -14.88 -7.36 -0.33
CA PRO A 150 -16.03 -6.51 -0.08
C PRO A 150 -15.90 -5.16 -0.80
N GLU A 151 -17.03 -4.54 -1.10
CA GLU A 151 -17.08 -3.15 -1.51
C GLU A 151 -16.86 -2.24 -0.31
N ALA A 152 -15.77 -1.48 -0.34
CA ALA A 152 -15.42 -0.50 0.70
C ALA A 152 -14.43 0.52 0.13
N ASP A 153 -14.26 1.66 0.81
CA ASP A 153 -13.23 2.63 0.40
C ASP A 153 -11.81 2.11 0.64
N VAL A 154 -11.62 1.29 1.67
CA VAL A 154 -10.32 0.68 1.99
C VAL A 154 -10.53 -0.77 2.43
N VAL A 155 -9.81 -1.70 1.81
CA VAL A 155 -9.74 -3.11 2.20
C VAL A 155 -8.29 -3.44 2.53
N CYS A 156 -8.05 -3.89 3.76
CA CYS A 156 -6.73 -4.24 4.24
C CYS A 156 -6.62 -5.76 4.46
N TYR A 157 -5.51 -6.32 4.05
CA TYR A 157 -5.21 -7.73 4.31
C TYR A 157 -4.42 -7.87 5.60
N GLY A 158 -4.90 -8.71 6.48
CA GLY A 158 -4.25 -9.01 7.75
C GLY A 158 -4.06 -10.51 7.98
N LEU A 159 -3.18 -10.84 8.89
CA LEU A 159 -2.84 -12.21 9.25
C LEU A 159 -3.04 -12.45 10.74
N TRP A 160 -3.66 -13.57 11.08
CA TRP A 160 -3.72 -14.07 12.46
C TRP A 160 -2.32 -14.52 12.90
N VAL A 161 -1.81 -13.91 13.95
CA VAL A 161 -0.48 -14.21 14.49
C VAL A 161 -0.49 -14.18 16.01
N ASP A 162 0.57 -14.71 16.61
CA ASP A 162 0.80 -14.53 18.05
C ASP A 162 0.88 -13.04 18.41
N PRO A 163 0.24 -12.58 19.50
CA PRO A 163 0.26 -11.18 19.93
C PRO A 163 1.67 -10.59 20.03
N ALA A 164 2.65 -11.37 20.48
CA ALA A 164 4.02 -10.89 20.61
C ALA A 164 4.66 -10.55 19.24
N LEU A 165 4.25 -11.22 18.17
CA LEU A 165 4.69 -10.88 16.82
C LEU A 165 4.00 -9.61 16.32
N ALA A 166 2.70 -9.46 16.58
CA ALA A 166 1.90 -8.32 16.17
C ALA A 166 2.43 -6.98 16.72
N THR A 167 3.07 -6.97 17.90
CA THR A 167 3.64 -5.76 18.53
C THR A 167 4.67 -5.02 17.67
N ARG A 168 5.17 -5.63 16.61
CA ARG A 168 6.19 -5.03 15.70
C ARG A 168 5.62 -4.45 14.42
N HIS A 169 4.31 -4.56 14.23
CA HIS A 169 3.62 -4.24 12.98
C HIS A 169 2.41 -3.34 13.22
N GLY A 170 1.78 -2.90 12.16
CA GLY A 170 0.42 -2.40 12.20
C GLY A 170 -0.54 -3.52 12.61
N VAL A 171 -1.61 -3.17 13.29
CA VAL A 171 -2.62 -4.12 13.78
C VAL A 171 -4.01 -3.58 13.48
N PHE A 172 -4.77 -4.32 12.71
CA PHE A 172 -6.18 -4.06 12.48
C PHE A 172 -7.00 -4.67 13.61
N VAL A 173 -7.85 -3.87 14.22
CA VAL A 173 -8.70 -4.28 15.35
C VAL A 173 -10.15 -4.22 14.92
N SER A 174 -10.90 -5.31 15.17
CA SER A 174 -12.33 -5.44 14.86
C SER A 174 -13.11 -5.87 16.08
N ASP A 175 -14.31 -5.36 16.27
CA ASP A 175 -15.23 -5.87 17.28
C ASP A 175 -15.60 -7.33 16.96
N ARG A 176 -15.64 -8.20 17.97
CA ARG A 176 -16.03 -9.62 17.79
C ARG A 176 -17.41 -9.83 17.19
N LYS A 177 -18.31 -8.82 17.32
CA LYS A 177 -19.67 -8.86 16.74
C LYS A 177 -19.69 -8.44 15.26
N SER A 178 -18.64 -7.78 14.78
CA SER A 178 -18.49 -7.29 13.41
C SER A 178 -17.04 -7.51 12.95
N PRO A 179 -16.62 -8.78 12.81
CA PRO A 179 -15.21 -9.13 12.62
C PRO A 179 -14.66 -8.73 11.25
N ASP A 180 -15.50 -8.47 10.28
CA ASP A 180 -15.24 -8.05 8.92
C ASP A 180 -15.08 -6.53 8.76
N GLN A 181 -15.39 -5.76 9.82
CA GLN A 181 -15.31 -4.31 9.81
C GLN A 181 -14.20 -3.81 10.72
N LEU A 182 -13.35 -2.95 10.17
CA LEU A 182 -12.30 -2.30 10.95
C LEU A 182 -12.93 -1.37 11.99
N ASP A 183 -12.57 -1.58 13.25
CA ASP A 183 -12.96 -0.68 14.33
C ASP A 183 -11.94 0.45 14.48
N PHE A 184 -10.67 0.09 14.54
CA PHE A 184 -9.52 1.01 14.50
C PHE A 184 -8.24 0.26 14.16
N MET A 185 -7.21 1.03 13.80
CA MET A 185 -5.86 0.52 13.60
C MET A 185 -4.93 0.97 14.74
N LEU A 186 -3.97 0.12 15.09
CA LEU A 186 -2.88 0.43 16.01
C LEU A 186 -1.54 0.26 15.29
N GLN A 187 -0.57 1.09 15.63
CA GLN A 187 0.79 0.97 15.10
C GLN A 187 1.76 0.56 16.20
N LYS A 188 2.30 -0.65 16.05
CA LYS A 188 3.23 -1.27 17.01
C LYS A 188 2.74 -1.22 18.44
N PRO A 189 1.53 -1.72 18.73
CA PRO A 189 0.96 -1.68 20.06
C PRO A 189 1.78 -2.50 21.05
N PRO A 190 1.87 -2.09 22.32
CA PRO A 190 2.46 -2.91 23.35
C PRO A 190 1.61 -4.16 23.64
N LEU A 191 2.25 -5.23 24.13
CA LEU A 191 1.61 -6.54 24.32
C LEU A 191 0.44 -6.49 25.31
N ASP A 192 0.55 -5.68 26.37
CA ASP A 192 -0.50 -5.50 27.37
C ASP A 192 -1.75 -4.83 26.80
N GLU A 193 -1.61 -3.95 25.81
CA GLU A 193 -2.75 -3.37 25.10
C GLU A 193 -3.49 -4.43 24.28
N LEU A 194 -2.78 -5.26 23.54
CA LEU A 194 -3.38 -6.39 22.81
C LEU A 194 -4.06 -7.36 23.78
N GLY A 195 -3.44 -7.63 24.94
CA GLY A 195 -4.04 -8.45 25.97
C GLY A 195 -5.35 -7.91 26.51
N ARG A 196 -5.46 -6.59 26.73
CA ARG A 196 -6.70 -5.94 27.15
C ARG A 196 -7.79 -6.02 26.09
N LEU A 197 -7.43 -5.86 24.82
CA LEU A 197 -8.37 -5.92 23.69
C LEU A 197 -8.89 -7.34 23.41
N ALA A 198 -8.11 -8.36 23.70
CA ALA A 198 -8.43 -9.76 23.35
C ALA A 198 -9.77 -10.26 23.92
N GLY A 199 -10.26 -9.66 25.01
CA GLY A 199 -11.57 -10.01 25.59
C GLY A 199 -12.76 -9.58 24.74
N THR A 200 -12.67 -8.46 24.03
CA THR A 200 -13.78 -7.82 23.30
C THR A 200 -13.55 -7.71 21.80
N HIS A 201 -12.29 -7.73 21.34
CA HIS A 201 -11.90 -7.53 19.96
C HIS A 201 -11.14 -8.72 19.40
N LEU A 202 -11.10 -8.78 18.09
CA LEU A 202 -10.17 -9.57 17.30
C LEU A 202 -9.12 -8.64 16.73
N PHE A 203 -7.92 -9.16 16.47
CA PHE A 203 -6.90 -8.37 15.81
C PHE A 203 -6.13 -9.19 14.77
N LEU A 204 -5.73 -8.53 13.70
CA LEU A 204 -4.94 -9.07 12.61
C LEU A 204 -3.69 -8.20 12.44
N MET A 205 -2.54 -8.84 12.27
CA MET A 205 -1.32 -8.13 11.90
C MET A 205 -1.43 -7.67 10.45
N ASP A 206 -1.13 -6.39 10.20
CA ASP A 206 -1.04 -5.83 8.85
C ASP A 206 0.10 -6.51 8.08
N ILE A 207 -0.20 -7.00 6.89
CA ILE A 207 0.78 -7.60 5.98
C ILE A 207 1.20 -6.65 4.85
N GLY A 208 0.80 -5.39 4.93
CA GLY A 208 1.20 -4.35 3.98
C GLY A 208 0.59 -4.51 2.59
N VAL A 209 -0.63 -5.04 2.49
CA VAL A 209 -1.41 -5.10 1.24
C VAL A 209 -2.75 -4.45 1.46
N TRP A 210 -2.97 -3.33 0.78
CA TRP A 210 -4.15 -2.49 0.92
C TRP A 210 -4.78 -2.21 -0.44
N LEU A 211 -6.09 -2.32 -0.53
CA LEU A 211 -6.89 -1.90 -1.68
C LEU A 211 -7.60 -0.60 -1.33
N LEU A 212 -7.55 0.37 -2.23
CA LEU A 212 -8.15 1.68 -2.05
C LEU A 212 -9.08 2.03 -3.21
N SER A 213 -10.20 2.66 -2.88
CA SER A 213 -11.04 3.36 -3.84
C SER A 213 -10.34 4.63 -4.34
N ASP A 214 -10.80 5.18 -5.46
CA ASP A 214 -10.29 6.44 -5.98
C ASP A 214 -10.43 7.57 -4.97
N ARG A 215 -11.56 7.61 -4.23
CA ARG A 215 -11.79 8.55 -3.15
C ARG A 215 -10.75 8.44 -2.02
N ALA A 216 -10.44 7.21 -1.59
CA ALA A 216 -9.44 6.99 -0.56
C ALA A 216 -8.05 7.42 -1.04
N VAL A 217 -7.72 7.16 -2.31
CA VAL A 217 -6.46 7.61 -2.93
C VAL A 217 -6.39 9.13 -3.01
N GLU A 218 -7.46 9.81 -3.42
CA GLU A 218 -7.49 11.28 -3.46
C GLU A 218 -7.31 11.91 -2.08
N LEU A 219 -7.91 11.31 -1.03
CA LEU A 219 -7.68 11.72 0.35
C LEU A 219 -6.23 11.53 0.78
N LEU A 220 -5.65 10.35 0.52
CA LEU A 220 -4.25 10.07 0.80
C LEU A 220 -3.33 11.09 0.12
N MET A 221 -3.57 11.34 -1.16
CA MET A 221 -2.79 12.32 -1.94
C MET A 221 -2.91 13.72 -1.36
N LYS A 222 -4.12 14.17 -1.04
CA LYS A 222 -4.38 15.48 -0.45
C LYS A 222 -3.66 15.68 0.87
N HIS A 223 -3.68 14.67 1.75
CA HIS A 223 -3.02 14.72 3.05
C HIS A 223 -1.49 14.63 2.98
N SER A 224 -0.95 14.21 1.86
CA SER A 224 0.50 14.20 1.61
C SER A 224 1.09 15.58 1.30
N TYR A 225 0.25 16.62 1.22
CA TYR A 225 0.68 18.00 1.02
C TYR A 225 0.50 18.84 2.29
N GLU A 226 1.28 19.90 2.38
CA GLU A 226 1.03 20.98 3.34
C GLU A 226 -0.32 21.67 3.04
N SER A 227 -0.82 22.42 4.01
CA SER A 227 -2.12 23.11 3.91
C SER A 227 -2.25 24.06 2.70
N ASP A 228 -1.13 24.55 2.16
CA ASP A 228 -1.09 25.39 0.96
C ASP A 228 -1.18 24.58 -0.36
N GLY A 229 -1.13 23.25 -0.29
CA GLY A 229 -1.21 22.35 -1.42
C GLY A 229 -0.02 22.37 -2.39
N LYS A 230 1.07 23.05 -2.03
CA LYS A 230 2.22 23.25 -2.93
C LYS A 230 3.41 22.35 -2.61
N GLN A 231 3.65 22.10 -1.33
CA GLN A 231 4.79 21.35 -0.88
C GLN A 231 4.33 20.01 -0.29
N MET A 232 4.96 18.92 -0.72
CA MET A 232 4.75 17.61 -0.10
C MET A 232 5.41 17.57 1.26
N LYS A 233 4.73 16.97 2.22
CA LYS A 233 5.25 16.68 3.57
C LYS A 233 5.56 15.18 3.73
N GLU A 234 6.33 14.85 4.76
CA GLU A 234 6.44 13.47 5.21
C GLU A 234 5.06 13.02 5.72
N TYR A 235 4.51 12.00 5.09
CA TYR A 235 3.20 11.44 5.43
C TYR A 235 3.27 9.90 5.36
N ASP A 236 2.88 9.25 6.44
CA ASP A 236 3.00 7.79 6.54
C ASP A 236 1.63 7.11 6.39
N LEU A 237 1.58 6.12 5.49
CA LEU A 237 0.38 5.35 5.21
C LEU A 237 -0.14 4.60 6.45
N TYR A 238 0.76 4.10 7.29
CA TYR A 238 0.40 3.21 8.39
C TYR A 238 0.16 3.95 9.71
N SER A 239 1.03 4.92 10.02
CA SER A 239 1.01 5.66 11.29
C SER A 239 0.21 6.96 11.26
N GLU A 240 -0.26 7.39 10.08
CA GLU A 240 -1.09 8.59 9.92
C GLU A 240 -2.40 8.24 9.21
N PHE A 241 -2.36 7.91 7.91
CA PHE A 241 -3.58 7.56 7.18
C PHE A 241 -4.29 6.34 7.79
N GLY A 242 -3.55 5.28 8.14
CA GLY A 242 -4.10 4.06 8.72
C GLY A 242 -4.79 4.27 10.08
N LEU A 243 -4.22 5.12 10.95
CA LEU A 243 -4.80 5.42 12.25
C LEU A 243 -6.11 6.21 12.15
N ALA A 244 -6.36 6.86 11.03
CA ALA A 244 -7.61 7.56 10.74
C ALA A 244 -8.74 6.63 10.22
N LEU A 245 -8.42 5.37 9.94
CA LEU A 245 -9.39 4.40 9.43
C LEU A 245 -10.17 3.71 10.55
N GLY A 246 -11.35 3.24 10.18
CA GLY A 246 -12.23 2.46 11.05
C GLY A 246 -13.39 3.28 11.63
N ARG A 247 -14.23 2.59 12.40
CA ARG A 247 -15.43 3.19 13.01
C ARG A 247 -15.10 4.07 14.22
N HIS A 248 -14.03 3.75 14.93
CA HIS A 248 -13.58 4.47 16.12
C HIS A 248 -12.05 4.73 16.01
N PRO A 249 -11.63 5.59 15.07
CA PRO A 249 -10.22 5.83 14.79
C PRO A 249 -9.47 6.33 16.03
N ARG A 250 -8.20 5.94 16.16
CA ARG A 250 -7.34 6.25 17.30
C ARG A 250 -6.46 7.47 17.03
N ILE A 251 -7.07 8.51 16.49
CA ILE A 251 -6.46 9.83 16.30
C ILE A 251 -7.21 10.87 17.14
N THR A 252 -6.62 12.02 17.35
CA THR A 252 -7.27 13.11 18.09
C THR A 252 -8.46 13.66 17.30
N ASP A 253 -9.45 14.21 18.00
CA ASP A 253 -10.61 14.86 17.34
C ASP A 253 -10.18 16.01 16.43
N GLU A 254 -9.10 16.72 16.76
CA GLU A 254 -8.53 17.79 15.93
C GLU A 254 -7.96 17.23 14.61
N GLU A 255 -7.21 16.13 14.67
CA GLU A 255 -6.69 15.46 13.49
C GLU A 255 -7.82 14.86 12.65
N LEU A 256 -8.80 14.25 13.29
CA LEU A 256 -9.98 13.69 12.61
C LEU A 256 -10.80 14.82 11.95
N ASN A 257 -11.02 15.93 12.62
CA ASN A 257 -11.72 17.07 12.06
C ASN A 257 -10.93 17.73 10.92
N ALA A 258 -9.62 17.81 11.01
CA ALA A 258 -8.78 18.26 9.91
C ALA A 258 -8.91 17.34 8.68
N LEU A 259 -8.98 16.04 8.88
CA LEU A 259 -9.28 15.03 7.87
C LEU A 259 -10.69 15.22 7.29
N LEU A 260 -11.70 15.37 8.14
CA LEU A 260 -13.11 15.48 7.75
C LEU A 260 -13.46 16.86 7.16
N SER A 261 -12.86 17.95 7.63
CA SER A 261 -13.09 19.30 7.09
C SER A 261 -12.64 19.45 5.64
N LEU A 262 -11.85 18.53 5.16
CA LEU A 262 -11.41 18.43 3.78
C LEU A 262 -12.35 17.55 2.93
N ILE A 263 -13.31 16.87 3.56
CA ILE A 263 -14.35 16.09 2.91
C ILE A 263 -15.60 16.97 2.86
N HIS A 264 -15.92 17.57 1.72
CA HIS A 264 -17.27 18.02 1.46
C HIS A 264 -18.15 16.77 1.30
N ILE A 265 -18.78 16.34 2.40
CA ILE A 265 -19.89 15.40 2.35
C ILE A 265 -21.04 16.20 1.74
N SER A 266 -21.27 16.05 0.44
CA SER A 266 -22.58 16.37 -0.10
C SER A 266 -23.51 15.27 0.40
N GLU A 267 -24.42 15.64 1.32
CA GLU A 267 -25.51 14.74 1.69
C GLU A 267 -26.26 14.32 0.42
N PRO A 268 -26.58 13.03 0.27
CA PRO A 268 -27.44 12.62 -0.82
C PRO A 268 -28.82 13.25 -0.60
N THR A 269 -29.23 14.09 -1.54
CA THR A 269 -30.60 14.58 -1.67
C THR A 269 -31.54 13.48 -2.07
#